data_7908ab1ce8b4491f83580d84f65cbe59
#
_entry.id   7908ab1ce8b4491f83580d84f65cbe59
#
_cell.length_a   1.000
_cell.length_b   1.000
_cell.length_c   1.000
_cell.angle_alpha   90.00
_cell.angle_beta   90.00
_cell.angle_gamma   90.00
#
_symmetry.space_group_name_H-M   'P 1'
#
loop_
_entity.id
_entity.type
_entity.pdbx_description
1 polymer ?
#
loop_
_entity_poly.entity_id
_entity_poly.type
_entity_poly.pdbx_seq_one_letter_code
_entity_poly.pdbx_strand_id
1 'polypeptide(L)'
;MAINVNTVYTTVLSILNKEQRGYLTPYEFNQLAAQVQLETFENFFEDYNQYIRMPKTDVEFASRMDHIREEFQVFEKNDTASAVTGNVYTQPTDLHRFGSAFYETGINDPEIQIVSKREYHQQKLSSLTQPTTNFPIAIYQEDKLTVYPATAVPVVGDIGFNYIRKPVDPRWGYSVGSLGQFVYDSTVYGANLLNTGTSTLTSSITTNQTDFVNGTYTGTVGVTGGYSTSGTGTGLIVSISVVGNTVTSVDVTTAGTGYAAGDTVTVTGSGGVLGGGTGNLVITLTASDFNSGNTYGSTNFEISDSQQTDVILKILQYAGVIIRDPSIIQAAQQELMQDQANEKR
;
A
#
# COMPACT_ATOMS: atom_id res chain seq x y z
N MET A 1 13.41 0.11 8.37
CA MET A 1 13.06 -0.85 7.27
C MET A 1 11.84 -1.63 7.73
N ALA A 2 11.01 -2.11 6.79
CA ALA A 2 9.80 -2.86 7.13
C ALA A 2 10.14 -4.30 7.55
N ILE A 3 9.51 -4.83 8.59
CA ILE A 3 9.74 -6.20 9.06
C ILE A 3 9.17 -7.19 8.04
N ASN A 4 9.99 -8.16 7.66
CA ASN A 4 9.56 -9.19 6.70
C ASN A 4 8.57 -10.17 7.34
N VAL A 5 7.36 -10.24 6.78
CA VAL A 5 6.27 -11.09 7.29
C VAL A 5 6.64 -12.58 7.28
N ASN A 6 7.43 -13.04 6.30
CA ASN A 6 7.83 -14.44 6.23
C ASN A 6 8.82 -14.80 7.35
N THR A 7 9.73 -13.88 7.69
CA THR A 7 10.67 -14.07 8.81
C THR A 7 9.91 -14.20 10.13
N VAL A 8 8.93 -13.33 10.36
CA VAL A 8 8.09 -13.40 11.57
C VAL A 8 7.32 -14.71 11.64
N TYR A 9 6.61 -15.09 10.57
CA TYR A 9 5.82 -16.32 10.54
C TYR A 9 6.65 -17.57 10.77
N THR A 10 7.80 -17.71 10.08
CA THR A 10 8.69 -18.86 10.24
C THR A 10 9.31 -18.92 11.63
N THR A 11 9.63 -17.78 12.24
CA THR A 11 10.15 -17.71 13.61
C THR A 11 9.08 -18.13 14.62
N VAL A 12 7.86 -17.61 14.50
CA VAL A 12 6.72 -17.98 15.35
C VAL A 12 6.46 -19.48 15.25
N LEU A 13 6.40 -20.05 14.05
CA LEU A 13 6.22 -21.49 13.85
C LEU A 13 7.37 -22.31 14.46
N SER A 14 8.62 -21.85 14.33
CA SER A 14 9.78 -22.53 14.90
C SER A 14 9.70 -22.60 16.43
N ILE A 15 9.25 -21.53 17.08
CA ILE A 15 9.06 -21.49 18.53
C ILE A 15 7.93 -22.42 18.95
N LEU A 16 6.77 -22.34 18.30
CA LEU A 16 5.61 -23.20 18.61
C LEU A 16 5.92 -24.68 18.40
N ASN A 17 6.65 -25.04 17.34
CA ASN A 17 7.03 -26.43 17.06
C ASN A 17 8.02 -26.99 18.08
N LYS A 18 8.99 -26.19 18.56
CA LYS A 18 9.94 -26.63 19.60
C LYS A 18 9.24 -26.98 20.89
N GLU A 19 8.21 -26.24 21.22
CA GLU A 19 7.43 -26.49 22.44
C GLU A 19 6.34 -27.55 22.26
N GLN A 20 6.21 -28.16 21.07
CA GLN A 20 5.15 -29.14 20.72
C GLN A 20 3.73 -28.65 21.03
N ARG A 21 3.50 -27.35 20.90
CA ARG A 21 2.31 -26.66 21.42
C ARG A 21 1.22 -26.38 20.38
N GLY A 22 1.40 -26.88 19.17
CA GLY A 22 0.39 -26.76 18.12
C GLY A 22 0.92 -26.10 16.87
N TYR A 23 0.04 -25.97 15.91
CA TYR A 23 0.30 -25.40 14.60
C TYR A 23 -0.55 -24.15 14.41
N LEU A 24 0.07 -23.05 14.00
CA LEU A 24 -0.61 -21.81 13.63
C LEU A 24 -0.82 -21.79 12.13
N THR A 25 -2.08 -21.77 11.70
CA THR A 25 -2.37 -21.69 10.27
C THR A 25 -2.05 -20.30 9.71
N PRO A 26 -1.74 -20.18 8.41
CA PRO A 26 -1.50 -18.87 7.79
C PRO A 26 -2.69 -17.90 7.93
N TYR A 27 -3.90 -18.39 7.93
CA TYR A 27 -5.10 -17.57 8.12
C TYR A 27 -5.14 -16.96 9.52
N GLU A 28 -4.93 -17.79 10.57
CA GLU A 28 -4.89 -17.32 11.95
C GLU A 28 -3.74 -16.34 12.17
N PHE A 29 -2.56 -16.65 11.61
CA PHE A 29 -1.42 -15.74 11.66
C PHE A 29 -1.75 -14.36 11.08
N ASN A 30 -2.37 -14.30 9.91
CA ASN A 30 -2.73 -13.03 9.26
C ASN A 30 -3.68 -12.19 10.12
N GLN A 31 -4.63 -12.83 10.81
CA GLN A 31 -5.53 -12.12 11.73
C GLN A 31 -4.77 -11.55 12.94
N LEU A 32 -3.89 -12.35 13.53
CA LEU A 32 -3.08 -11.90 14.66
C LEU A 32 -2.07 -10.82 14.26
N ALA A 33 -1.44 -10.97 13.11
CA ALA A 33 -0.46 -10.02 12.60
C ALA A 33 -1.07 -8.63 12.40
N ALA A 34 -2.27 -8.55 11.80
CA ALA A 34 -2.99 -7.29 11.62
C ALA A 34 -3.34 -6.64 12.97
N GLN A 35 -3.81 -7.43 13.93
CA GLN A 35 -4.15 -6.94 15.28
C GLN A 35 -2.92 -6.42 16.02
N VAL A 36 -1.80 -7.17 15.98
CA VAL A 36 -0.55 -6.77 16.63
C VAL A 36 0.04 -5.50 16.01
N GLN A 37 0.01 -5.39 14.68
CA GLN A 37 0.49 -4.16 14.02
C GLN A 37 -0.33 -2.94 14.42
N LEU A 38 -1.65 -3.07 14.46
CA LEU A 38 -2.54 -1.97 14.86
C LEU A 38 -2.29 -1.56 16.32
N GLU A 39 -2.15 -2.54 17.23
CA GLU A 39 -1.84 -2.29 18.64
C GLU A 39 -0.49 -1.58 18.81
N THR A 40 0.54 -2.06 18.11
CA THR A 40 1.87 -1.42 18.17
C THR A 40 1.84 0.00 17.63
N PHE A 41 1.10 0.22 16.52
CA PHE A 41 0.89 1.55 15.96
C PHE A 41 0.17 2.51 16.93
N GLU A 42 -0.88 2.05 17.64
CA GLU A 42 -1.55 2.88 18.64
C GLU A 42 -0.66 3.18 19.86
N ASN A 43 0.20 2.24 20.26
CA ASN A 43 1.14 2.45 21.36
C ASN A 43 2.14 3.59 21.06
N PHE A 44 2.53 3.80 19.79
CA PHE A 44 3.38 4.95 19.42
C PHE A 44 2.78 6.29 19.80
N PHE A 45 1.45 6.45 19.70
CA PHE A 45 0.81 7.69 20.12
C PHE A 45 0.80 7.88 21.63
N GLU A 46 0.68 6.80 22.40
CA GLU A 46 0.77 6.85 23.86
C GLU A 46 2.17 7.23 24.29
N ASP A 47 3.18 6.61 23.71
CA ASP A 47 4.59 6.93 23.97
C ASP A 47 4.91 8.38 23.60
N TYR A 48 4.51 8.83 22.42
CA TYR A 48 4.70 10.23 22.01
C TYR A 48 4.07 11.21 23.01
N ASN A 49 2.86 10.96 23.48
CA ASN A 49 2.20 11.80 24.48
C ASN A 49 2.91 11.80 25.84
N GLN A 50 3.50 10.68 26.23
CA GLN A 50 4.28 10.58 27.46
C GLN A 50 5.58 11.40 27.36
N TYR A 51 6.29 11.29 26.24
CA TYR A 51 7.57 11.95 26.02
C TYR A 51 7.48 13.47 25.86
N ILE A 52 6.42 13.99 25.26
CA ILE A 52 6.18 15.46 25.21
C ILE A 52 6.16 16.06 26.62
N ARG A 53 5.76 15.29 27.63
CA ARG A 53 5.64 15.73 29.02
C ARG A 53 6.92 15.57 29.85
N MET A 54 7.91 14.82 29.32
CA MET A 54 9.18 14.60 30.02
C MET A 54 10.16 15.76 29.79
N PRO A 55 11.01 16.11 30.80
CA PRO A 55 12.07 17.05 30.59
C PRO A 55 13.09 16.52 29.58
N LYS A 56 13.41 17.31 28.57
CA LYS A 56 14.34 16.92 27.51
C LYS A 56 15.76 16.79 28.09
N THR A 57 16.34 15.61 27.99
CA THR A 57 17.79 15.40 28.13
C THR A 57 18.38 15.44 26.72
N ASP A 58 19.17 16.44 26.48
CA ASP A 58 19.71 16.78 25.16
C ASP A 58 20.94 15.93 24.85
N VAL A 59 20.71 14.75 24.23
CA VAL A 59 21.76 13.92 23.64
C VAL A 59 21.34 13.59 22.21
N GLU A 60 22.04 14.14 21.24
CA GLU A 60 21.70 14.18 19.82
C GLU A 60 21.40 12.81 19.20
N PHE A 61 22.09 11.75 19.62
CA PHE A 61 21.92 10.38 19.07
C PHE A 61 21.05 9.45 19.93
N ALA A 62 20.64 9.88 21.10
CA ALA A 62 19.81 9.12 22.03
C ALA A 62 18.49 9.84 22.34
N SER A 63 18.11 10.80 21.51
CA SER A 63 16.82 11.48 21.61
C SER A 63 15.70 10.51 21.24
N ARG A 64 14.99 10.02 22.24
CA ARG A 64 13.85 9.13 22.06
C ARG A 64 12.73 9.81 21.27
N MET A 65 12.62 11.14 21.35
CA MET A 65 11.69 11.92 20.55
C MET A 65 11.98 11.80 19.05
N ASP A 66 13.26 11.84 18.68
CA ASP A 66 13.63 11.75 17.27
C ASP A 66 13.44 10.32 16.75
N HIS A 67 13.69 9.32 17.58
CA HIS A 67 13.41 7.93 17.25
C HIS A 67 11.91 7.69 17.02
N ILE A 68 11.03 8.18 17.90
CA ILE A 68 9.58 8.09 17.72
C ILE A 68 9.13 8.84 16.46
N ARG A 69 9.74 10.00 16.14
CA ARG A 69 9.46 10.72 14.90
C ARG A 69 9.89 9.94 13.66
N GLU A 70 11.03 9.27 13.70
CA GLU A 70 11.48 8.39 12.62
C GLU A 70 10.50 7.23 12.39
N GLU A 71 9.91 6.68 13.44
CA GLU A 71 8.89 5.64 13.33
C GLU A 71 7.58 6.18 12.76
N PHE A 72 7.15 7.38 13.15
CA PHE A 72 5.96 8.02 12.58
C PHE A 72 6.12 8.44 11.13
N GLN A 73 7.32 8.79 10.69
CA GLN A 73 7.59 9.27 9.34
C GLN A 73 7.06 8.32 8.25
N VAL A 74 7.03 7.02 8.51
CA VAL A 74 6.50 6.01 7.59
C VAL A 74 4.99 6.17 7.38
N PHE A 75 4.29 6.69 8.39
CA PHE A 75 2.84 6.87 8.39
C PHE A 75 2.40 8.30 8.06
N GLU A 76 3.32 9.26 8.10
CA GLU A 76 3.04 10.62 7.66
C GLU A 76 2.85 10.66 6.16
N LYS A 77 1.73 11.20 5.71
CA LYS A 77 1.39 11.31 4.30
C LYS A 77 0.82 12.69 3.99
N ASN A 78 1.24 13.19 2.85
CA ASN A 78 0.64 14.37 2.23
C ASN A 78 -0.16 13.88 1.03
N ASP A 79 -1.41 14.23 0.96
CA ASP A 79 -2.29 13.90 -0.16
C ASP A 79 -3.15 15.10 -0.53
N THR A 80 -3.57 15.16 -1.77
CA THR A 80 -4.41 16.24 -2.27
C THR A 80 -5.82 15.73 -2.50
N ALA A 81 -6.82 16.49 -2.08
CA ALA A 81 -8.21 16.17 -2.35
C ALA A 81 -8.88 17.25 -3.19
N SER A 82 -9.53 16.82 -4.25
CA SER A 82 -10.37 17.68 -5.08
C SER A 82 -11.75 17.85 -4.47
N ALA A 83 -12.39 19.01 -4.73
CA ALA A 83 -13.73 19.26 -4.27
C ALA A 83 -14.74 18.28 -4.88
N VAL A 84 -15.57 17.67 -4.03
CA VAL A 84 -16.65 16.78 -4.50
C VAL A 84 -17.87 17.60 -4.97
N THR A 85 -18.21 18.66 -4.25
CA THR A 85 -19.30 19.58 -4.62
C THR A 85 -19.04 20.95 -3.99
N GLY A 86 -18.77 21.94 -4.83
CA GLY A 86 -18.56 23.31 -4.36
C GLY A 86 -17.32 23.41 -3.44
N ASN A 87 -17.54 23.65 -2.15
CA ASN A 87 -16.50 23.83 -1.14
C ASN A 87 -16.36 22.64 -0.17
N VAL A 88 -16.87 21.47 -0.54
CA VAL A 88 -16.84 20.26 0.26
C VAL A 88 -15.78 19.30 -0.30
N TYR A 89 -14.85 18.89 0.53
CA TYR A 89 -13.75 17.98 0.21
C TYR A 89 -13.89 16.71 1.03
N THR A 90 -13.68 15.55 0.38
CA THR A 90 -13.67 14.26 1.08
C THR A 90 -12.27 13.98 1.58
N GLN A 91 -12.16 13.52 2.83
CA GLN A 91 -10.87 13.10 3.37
C GLN A 91 -10.30 11.88 2.63
N PRO A 92 -8.97 11.69 2.63
CA PRO A 92 -8.34 10.46 2.15
C PRO A 92 -8.88 9.22 2.89
N THR A 93 -9.07 8.11 2.18
CA THR A 93 -9.67 6.88 2.73
C THR A 93 -8.77 6.16 3.75
N ASP A 94 -7.48 6.42 3.69
CA ASP A 94 -6.46 5.86 4.59
C ASP A 94 -6.14 6.77 5.78
N LEU A 95 -6.86 7.88 5.95
CA LEU A 95 -6.66 8.83 7.04
C LEU A 95 -7.00 8.17 8.39
N HIS A 96 -6.03 8.18 9.30
CA HIS A 96 -6.20 7.77 10.70
C HIS A 96 -6.29 8.97 11.64
N ARG A 97 -5.34 9.90 11.55
CA ARG A 97 -5.35 11.15 12.34
C ARG A 97 -5.09 12.34 11.44
N PHE A 98 -5.99 13.29 11.51
CA PHE A 98 -5.86 14.55 10.81
C PHE A 98 -4.76 15.42 11.46
N GLY A 99 -3.89 15.99 10.66
CA GLY A 99 -2.88 16.96 11.10
C GLY A 99 -3.27 18.38 10.73
N SER A 100 -3.02 18.78 9.49
CA SER A 100 -3.32 20.12 8.96
C SER A 100 -3.82 20.04 7.53
N ALA A 101 -4.50 21.09 7.08
CA ALA A 101 -4.89 21.25 5.69
C ALA A 101 -4.42 22.61 5.17
N PHE A 102 -4.05 22.65 3.91
CA PHE A 102 -3.54 23.83 3.22
C PHE A 102 -4.26 24.01 1.89
N TYR A 103 -4.43 25.26 1.46
CA TYR A 103 -4.74 25.52 0.07
C TYR A 103 -3.48 25.37 -0.78
N GLU A 104 -3.50 24.49 -1.75
CA GLU A 104 -2.42 24.37 -2.73
C GLU A 104 -2.61 25.39 -3.87
N THR A 105 -2.23 26.63 -3.63
CA THR A 105 -2.28 27.69 -4.64
C THR A 105 -0.95 27.84 -5.39
N GLY A 106 0.10 27.21 -4.91
CA GLY A 106 1.45 27.21 -5.49
C GLY A 106 2.27 28.49 -5.23
N ILE A 107 1.73 29.51 -4.55
CA ILE A 107 2.44 30.77 -4.28
C ILE A 107 2.44 31.11 -2.79
N ASN A 108 1.32 31.01 -2.12
CA ASN A 108 1.17 31.19 -0.69
C ASN A 108 0.11 30.21 -0.23
N ASP A 109 0.52 29.07 0.24
CA ASP A 109 -0.39 28.00 0.68
C ASP A 109 -0.89 28.28 2.11
N PRO A 110 -2.00 29.03 2.29
CA PRO A 110 -2.48 29.37 3.61
C PRO A 110 -3.01 28.12 4.31
N GLU A 111 -2.63 27.97 5.56
CA GLU A 111 -3.18 26.91 6.41
C GLU A 111 -4.67 27.16 6.68
N ILE A 112 -5.46 26.12 6.57
CA ILE A 112 -6.90 26.14 6.78
C ILE A 112 -7.16 25.87 8.26
N GLN A 113 -7.69 26.86 8.97
CA GLN A 113 -8.03 26.70 10.38
C GLN A 113 -9.32 25.87 10.54
N ILE A 114 -9.21 24.76 11.26
CA ILE A 114 -10.39 23.93 11.59
C ILE A 114 -11.11 24.54 12.78
N VAL A 115 -12.39 24.80 12.61
CA VAL A 115 -13.26 25.40 13.64
C VAL A 115 -14.51 24.57 13.85
N SER A 116 -15.09 24.69 15.04
CA SER A 116 -16.40 24.11 15.30
C SER A 116 -17.49 24.87 14.55
N LYS A 117 -18.62 24.19 14.27
CA LYS A 117 -19.76 24.83 13.60
C LYS A 117 -20.28 26.07 14.37
N ARG A 118 -20.16 26.04 15.69
CA ARG A 118 -20.55 27.18 16.54
C ARG A 118 -19.61 28.37 16.34
N GLU A 119 -18.33 28.14 16.35
CA GLU A 119 -17.30 29.17 16.12
C GLU A 119 -17.42 29.78 14.73
N TYR A 120 -17.66 28.98 13.71
CA TYR A 120 -17.94 29.45 12.36
C TYR A 120 -19.11 30.45 12.33
N HIS A 121 -20.24 30.12 12.99
CA HIS A 121 -21.38 31.01 13.03
C HIS A 121 -21.07 32.33 13.75
N GLN A 122 -20.25 32.29 14.79
CA GLN A 122 -19.81 33.49 15.50
C GLN A 122 -18.87 34.35 14.64
N GLN A 123 -17.89 33.73 13.99
CA GLN A 123 -16.95 34.45 13.13
C GLN A 123 -17.63 35.07 11.91
N LYS A 124 -18.62 34.42 11.33
CA LYS A 124 -19.40 34.94 10.20
C LYS A 124 -20.16 36.20 10.49
N LEU A 125 -20.53 36.45 11.74
CA LEU A 125 -21.33 37.62 12.17
C LEU A 125 -20.51 38.93 12.17
N SER A 126 -19.17 38.83 12.21
CA SER A 126 -18.31 40.02 12.28
C SER A 126 -17.57 40.17 10.95
N SER A 127 -17.62 41.35 10.37
CA SER A 127 -16.89 41.71 9.16
C SER A 127 -15.36 41.66 9.34
N LEU A 128 -14.87 41.71 10.58
CA LEU A 128 -13.44 41.65 10.89
C LEU A 128 -12.93 40.22 11.00
N THR A 129 -13.75 39.27 11.44
CA THR A 129 -13.37 37.89 11.71
C THR A 129 -13.92 36.89 10.66
N GLN A 130 -14.70 37.36 9.70
CA GLN A 130 -15.24 36.49 8.65
C GLN A 130 -14.11 35.85 7.83
N PRO A 131 -14.25 34.59 7.41
CA PRO A 131 -13.24 33.90 6.62
C PRO A 131 -12.97 34.61 5.29
N THR A 132 -11.70 34.71 4.95
CA THR A 132 -11.19 35.28 3.69
C THR A 132 -10.32 34.27 2.95
N THR A 133 -9.96 34.57 1.71
CA THR A 133 -9.05 33.74 0.91
C THR A 133 -7.66 33.54 1.56
N ASN A 134 -7.19 34.55 2.29
CA ASN A 134 -5.90 34.50 2.96
C ASN A 134 -5.97 33.86 4.34
N PHE A 135 -7.15 33.80 4.93
CA PHE A 135 -7.45 33.19 6.23
C PHE A 135 -8.68 32.28 6.09
N PRO A 136 -8.53 31.15 5.41
CA PRO A 136 -9.61 30.20 5.23
C PRO A 136 -9.88 29.46 6.53
N ILE A 137 -11.13 29.10 6.74
CA ILE A 137 -11.54 28.23 7.83
C ILE A 137 -12.33 27.04 7.31
N ALA A 138 -12.29 25.94 8.02
CA ALA A 138 -13.06 24.77 7.64
C ALA A 138 -13.80 24.16 8.82
N ILE A 139 -14.88 23.49 8.50
CA ILE A 139 -15.64 22.63 9.41
C ILE A 139 -15.37 21.19 9.00
N TYR A 140 -14.87 20.37 9.93
CA TYR A 140 -14.63 18.95 9.72
C TYR A 140 -15.78 18.14 10.33
N GLN A 141 -16.60 17.50 9.50
CA GLN A 141 -17.73 16.67 9.90
C GLN A 141 -17.98 15.56 8.86
N GLU A 142 -18.37 14.37 9.32
CA GLU A 142 -18.78 13.24 8.47
C GLU A 142 -17.69 12.86 7.41
N ASP A 143 -16.44 12.84 7.84
CA ASP A 143 -15.29 12.55 6.97
C ASP A 143 -15.14 13.52 5.78
N LYS A 144 -15.71 14.72 5.94
CA LYS A 144 -15.64 15.79 4.95
C LYS A 144 -15.16 17.09 5.57
N LEU A 145 -14.42 17.84 4.79
CA LEU A 145 -13.95 19.17 5.12
C LEU A 145 -14.75 20.19 4.31
N THR A 146 -15.54 21.01 4.97
CA THR A 146 -16.27 22.12 4.32
C THR A 146 -15.52 23.41 4.54
N VAL A 147 -14.94 23.98 3.47
CA VAL A 147 -14.04 25.13 3.54
C VAL A 147 -14.77 26.43 3.22
N TYR A 148 -14.44 27.49 3.92
CA TYR A 148 -14.99 28.84 3.75
C TYR A 148 -13.85 29.87 3.58
N PRO A 149 -14.08 30.90 2.72
CA PRO A 149 -15.32 31.23 2.01
C PRO A 149 -15.55 30.33 0.80
N ALA A 150 -16.80 29.96 0.56
CA ALA A 150 -17.21 29.04 -0.52
C ALA A 150 -16.91 29.59 -1.94
N THR A 151 -16.87 30.91 -2.09
CA THR A 151 -16.62 31.61 -3.37
C THR A 151 -15.13 31.77 -3.71
N ALA A 152 -14.25 31.47 -2.76
CA ALA A 152 -12.82 31.70 -2.89
C ALA A 152 -12.03 30.41 -3.06
N VAL A 153 -12.69 29.27 -3.04
CA VAL A 153 -12.08 28.01 -3.38
C VAL A 153 -11.64 28.10 -4.83
N PRO A 154 -10.33 27.97 -5.12
CA PRO A 154 -9.90 27.91 -6.51
C PRO A 154 -10.65 26.77 -7.18
N VAL A 155 -11.25 27.05 -8.31
CA VAL A 155 -12.04 26.08 -9.11
C VAL A 155 -11.19 24.89 -9.56
N VAL A 156 -9.90 24.95 -9.30
CA VAL A 156 -8.87 23.96 -9.67
C VAL A 156 -7.87 23.79 -8.52
N GLY A 157 -8.13 24.33 -7.34
CA GLY A 157 -7.25 24.20 -6.19
C GLY A 157 -7.61 22.94 -5.44
N ASP A 158 -6.67 22.07 -5.36
CA ASP A 158 -6.74 20.93 -4.48
C ASP A 158 -6.39 21.40 -3.06
N ILE A 159 -6.94 20.76 -2.07
CA ILE A 159 -6.56 20.96 -0.68
C ILE A 159 -5.54 19.91 -0.34
N GLY A 160 -4.36 20.34 0.11
CA GLY A 160 -3.34 19.47 0.67
C GLY A 160 -3.73 19.05 2.09
N PHE A 161 -3.73 17.77 2.36
CA PHE A 161 -3.91 17.17 3.69
C PHE A 161 -2.59 16.65 4.20
N ASN A 162 -2.14 17.11 5.35
CA ASN A 162 -1.09 16.45 6.12
C ASN A 162 -1.75 15.59 7.18
N TYR A 163 -1.50 14.30 7.15
CA TYR A 163 -2.15 13.38 8.06
C TYR A 163 -1.30 12.14 8.33
N ILE A 164 -1.69 11.42 9.36
CA ILE A 164 -1.14 10.10 9.65
C ILE A 164 -2.12 9.07 9.07
N ARG A 165 -1.61 8.24 8.15
CA ARG A 165 -2.39 7.17 7.55
C ARG A 165 -2.47 5.94 8.45
N LYS A 166 -3.51 5.14 8.29
CA LYS A 166 -3.59 3.81 8.88
C LYS A 166 -2.53 2.89 8.25
N PRO A 167 -1.80 2.07 9.04
CA PRO A 167 -0.92 1.05 8.47
C PRO A 167 -1.71 0.04 7.63
N VAL A 168 -1.08 -0.46 6.57
CA VAL A 168 -1.64 -1.52 5.75
C VAL A 168 -1.51 -2.85 6.49
N ASP A 169 -2.58 -3.64 6.55
CA ASP A 169 -2.58 -4.90 7.28
C ASP A 169 -1.50 -5.86 6.74
N PRO A 170 -0.60 -6.38 7.58
CA PRO A 170 0.42 -7.32 7.16
C PRO A 170 -0.23 -8.65 6.77
N ARG A 171 0.31 -9.28 5.76
CA ARG A 171 -0.24 -10.52 5.24
C ARG A 171 0.88 -11.47 4.81
N TRP A 172 0.88 -12.67 5.32
CA TRP A 172 1.63 -13.78 4.78
C TRP A 172 0.80 -14.44 3.67
N GLY A 173 1.20 -14.19 2.43
CA GLY A 173 0.55 -14.73 1.25
C GLY A 173 0.92 -16.18 1.04
N TYR A 174 -0.03 -16.99 0.58
CA TYR A 174 0.23 -18.40 0.33
C TYR A 174 -0.67 -18.98 -0.75
N SER A 175 -0.14 -20.00 -1.41
CA SER A 175 -0.89 -20.92 -2.25
C SER A 175 -0.93 -22.30 -1.60
N VAL A 176 -1.96 -23.07 -1.90
CA VAL A 176 -2.09 -24.45 -1.41
C VAL A 176 -1.54 -25.40 -2.48
N GLY A 177 -0.46 -26.11 -2.15
CA GLY A 177 0.12 -27.11 -3.03
C GLY A 177 -0.74 -28.37 -3.16
N SER A 178 -0.37 -29.26 -4.07
CA SER A 178 -1.11 -30.48 -4.40
C SER A 178 -1.27 -31.47 -3.24
N LEU A 179 -0.41 -31.38 -2.23
CA LEU A 179 -0.44 -32.20 -1.01
C LEU A 179 -1.08 -31.47 0.18
N GLY A 180 -1.72 -30.31 -0.07
CA GLY A 180 -2.33 -29.50 0.98
C GLY A 180 -1.36 -28.62 1.77
N GLN A 181 -0.05 -28.61 1.42
CA GLN A 181 0.94 -27.75 2.07
C GLN A 181 0.75 -26.29 1.68
N PHE A 182 1.03 -25.38 2.60
CA PHE A 182 1.05 -23.94 2.35
C PHE A 182 2.42 -23.53 1.79
N VAL A 183 2.41 -22.95 0.61
CA VAL A 183 3.62 -22.44 -0.06
C VAL A 183 3.58 -20.91 -0.03
N TYR A 184 4.64 -20.31 0.50
CA TYR A 184 4.78 -18.86 0.60
C TYR A 184 4.75 -18.18 -0.78
N ASP A 185 3.94 -17.15 -0.91
CA ASP A 185 3.89 -16.29 -2.09
C ASP A 185 4.50 -14.92 -1.76
N SER A 186 5.67 -14.64 -2.32
CA SER A 186 6.41 -13.39 -2.10
C SER A 186 5.91 -12.22 -2.96
N THR A 187 4.93 -12.43 -3.86
CA THR A 187 4.38 -11.34 -4.67
C THR A 187 3.61 -10.35 -3.79
N VAL A 188 3.54 -9.10 -4.23
CA VAL A 188 2.86 -8.05 -3.46
C VAL A 188 1.35 -8.28 -3.47
N TYR A 189 0.73 -8.29 -2.29
CA TYR A 189 -0.72 -8.38 -2.17
C TYR A 189 -1.40 -7.15 -2.79
N GLY A 190 -2.50 -7.39 -3.50
CA GLY A 190 -3.25 -6.32 -4.17
C GLY A 190 -2.60 -5.78 -5.43
N ALA A 191 -1.41 -6.26 -5.83
CA ALA A 191 -0.83 -5.90 -7.11
C ALA A 191 -1.75 -6.35 -8.25
N ASN A 192 -2.05 -5.44 -9.17
CA ASN A 192 -2.73 -5.80 -10.40
C ASN A 192 -1.75 -6.60 -11.27
N LEU A 193 -1.93 -7.89 -11.32
CA LEU A 193 -1.16 -8.78 -12.16
C LEU A 193 -1.96 -9.17 -13.39
N LEU A 194 -1.32 -9.21 -14.54
CA LEU A 194 -1.93 -9.73 -15.75
C LEU A 194 -2.32 -11.19 -15.57
N ASN A 195 -3.47 -11.58 -16.13
CA ASN A 195 -3.89 -12.97 -16.18
C ASN A 195 -2.86 -13.81 -16.93
N THR A 196 -2.41 -14.91 -16.32
CA THR A 196 -1.50 -15.85 -16.97
C THR A 196 -2.29 -16.97 -17.64
N GLY A 197 -1.80 -17.46 -18.76
CA GLY A 197 -2.40 -18.59 -19.48
C GLY A 197 -2.40 -18.41 -20.99
N THR A 198 -3.05 -19.35 -21.64
CA THR A 198 -3.16 -19.41 -23.10
C THR A 198 -4.21 -18.41 -23.58
N SER A 199 -3.86 -17.65 -24.63
CA SER A 199 -4.76 -16.67 -25.30
C SER A 199 -5.28 -15.53 -24.41
N THR A 200 -4.66 -15.27 -23.26
CA THR A 200 -5.14 -14.29 -22.28
C THR A 200 -5.18 -12.86 -22.82
N LEU A 201 -4.24 -12.47 -23.68
CA LEU A 201 -4.20 -11.14 -24.30
C LEU A 201 -4.65 -11.12 -25.77
N THR A 202 -5.19 -12.21 -26.29
CA THR A 202 -5.59 -12.29 -27.70
C THR A 202 -6.74 -11.34 -28.03
N SER A 203 -7.67 -11.14 -27.10
CA SER A 203 -8.78 -10.19 -27.24
C SER A 203 -8.36 -8.73 -27.13
N SER A 204 -7.20 -8.46 -26.56
CA SER A 204 -6.65 -7.11 -26.34
C SER A 204 -5.75 -6.64 -27.49
N ILE A 205 -5.64 -7.41 -28.58
CA ILE A 205 -4.93 -7.02 -29.78
C ILE A 205 -5.68 -5.87 -30.46
N THR A 206 -5.04 -4.71 -30.52
CA THR A 206 -5.59 -3.51 -31.19
C THR A 206 -5.07 -3.33 -32.61
N THR A 207 -3.87 -3.82 -32.90
CA THR A 207 -3.29 -3.80 -34.25
C THR A 207 -2.67 -5.16 -34.54
N ASN A 208 -3.22 -5.87 -35.52
CA ASN A 208 -2.73 -7.14 -36.03
C ASN A 208 -2.46 -7.00 -37.54
N GLN A 209 -1.29 -7.41 -37.98
CA GLN A 209 -0.92 -7.38 -39.40
C GLN A 209 -1.15 -8.78 -40.02
N THR A 210 -1.17 -8.83 -41.35
CA THR A 210 -1.45 -10.08 -42.10
C THR A 210 -0.24 -10.66 -42.83
N ASP A 211 0.94 -10.14 -42.52
CA ASP A 211 2.19 -10.47 -43.19
C ASP A 211 3.33 -10.85 -42.21
N PHE A 212 2.98 -11.25 -41.00
CA PHE A 212 3.94 -11.81 -40.05
C PHE A 212 4.41 -13.22 -40.48
N VAL A 213 5.62 -13.60 -40.07
CA VAL A 213 6.13 -14.95 -40.34
C VAL A 213 5.50 -15.96 -39.36
N ASN A 214 5.07 -17.10 -39.90
CA ASN A 214 4.48 -18.15 -39.08
C ASN A 214 5.50 -18.70 -38.07
N GLY A 215 5.08 -18.87 -36.81
CA GLY A 215 5.92 -19.36 -35.74
C GLY A 215 5.41 -18.98 -34.36
N THR A 216 6.17 -19.38 -33.33
CA THR A 216 5.93 -18.99 -31.95
C THR A 216 7.10 -18.13 -31.47
N TYR A 217 6.77 -16.97 -30.93
CA TYR A 217 7.74 -15.94 -30.49
C TYR A 217 7.55 -15.64 -29.03
N THR A 218 8.60 -15.86 -28.23
CA THR A 218 8.53 -15.61 -26.79
C THR A 218 9.56 -14.54 -26.39
N GLY A 219 9.15 -13.58 -25.57
CA GLY A 219 10.05 -12.54 -25.10
C GLY A 219 9.56 -11.85 -23.85
N THR A 220 10.51 -11.24 -23.13
CA THR A 220 10.25 -10.40 -21.97
C THR A 220 10.09 -8.96 -22.42
N VAL A 221 8.94 -8.38 -22.13
CA VAL A 221 8.62 -6.99 -22.50
C VAL A 221 9.57 -6.02 -21.81
N GLY A 222 10.15 -5.10 -22.58
CA GLY A 222 11.13 -4.14 -22.11
C GLY A 222 12.57 -4.68 -21.92
N VAL A 223 12.79 -5.99 -22.06
CA VAL A 223 14.11 -6.62 -21.93
C VAL A 223 14.55 -7.30 -23.23
N THR A 224 13.68 -8.14 -23.81
CA THR A 224 13.96 -8.77 -25.11
C THR A 224 13.79 -7.73 -26.22
N GLY A 225 14.80 -7.59 -27.09
CA GLY A 225 14.75 -6.66 -28.21
C GLY A 225 13.51 -6.85 -29.06
N GLY A 226 12.82 -5.76 -29.38
CA GLY A 226 11.59 -5.79 -30.15
C GLY A 226 10.30 -5.96 -29.37
N TYR A 227 10.38 -6.11 -28.05
CA TYR A 227 9.23 -6.07 -27.14
C TYR A 227 9.32 -4.82 -26.28
N SER A 228 8.33 -3.95 -26.35
CA SER A 228 8.28 -2.68 -25.59
C SER A 228 6.92 -2.46 -24.96
N THR A 229 6.86 -1.57 -23.99
CA THR A 229 5.60 -1.12 -23.36
C THR A 229 5.56 0.39 -23.29
N SER A 230 4.36 0.96 -23.31
CA SER A 230 4.13 2.40 -23.06
C SER A 230 4.12 2.73 -21.56
N GLY A 231 3.87 1.73 -20.70
CA GLY A 231 3.80 1.87 -19.25
C GLY A 231 5.14 1.65 -18.54
N THR A 232 5.10 1.67 -17.22
CA THR A 232 6.25 1.43 -16.33
C THR A 232 6.43 -0.05 -15.95
N GLY A 233 5.54 -0.93 -16.46
CA GLY A 233 5.53 -2.34 -16.14
C GLY A 233 6.80 -3.07 -16.58
N THR A 234 7.20 -4.08 -15.81
CA THR A 234 8.39 -4.89 -16.02
C THR A 234 8.10 -6.38 -15.80
N GLY A 235 8.96 -7.23 -16.38
CA GLY A 235 8.94 -8.68 -16.11
C GLY A 235 7.80 -9.45 -16.79
N LEU A 236 6.99 -8.83 -17.64
CA LEU A 236 5.96 -9.52 -18.45
C LEU A 236 6.64 -10.40 -19.51
N ILE A 237 6.31 -11.69 -19.54
CA ILE A 237 6.75 -12.61 -20.58
C ILE A 237 5.52 -13.06 -21.37
N VAL A 238 5.55 -12.77 -22.66
CA VAL A 238 4.49 -13.18 -23.60
C VAL A 238 5.02 -14.19 -24.62
N SER A 239 4.15 -15.11 -24.99
CA SER A 239 4.38 -16.04 -26.10
C SER A 239 3.30 -15.80 -27.16
N ILE A 240 3.73 -15.50 -28.39
CA ILE A 240 2.87 -15.08 -29.49
C ILE A 240 2.89 -16.18 -30.56
N SER A 241 1.73 -16.69 -30.92
CA SER A 241 1.59 -17.67 -31.99
C SER A 241 1.08 -17.00 -33.27
N VAL A 242 1.79 -17.17 -34.35
CA VAL A 242 1.45 -16.67 -35.70
C VAL A 242 1.13 -17.87 -36.59
N VAL A 243 -0.07 -17.89 -37.15
CA VAL A 243 -0.55 -18.91 -38.11
C VAL A 243 -1.27 -18.22 -39.23
N GLY A 244 -0.98 -18.61 -40.46
CA GLY A 244 -1.57 -17.95 -41.64
C GLY A 244 -1.17 -16.47 -41.76
N ASN A 245 0.05 -16.13 -41.35
CA ASN A 245 0.62 -14.78 -41.36
C ASN A 245 -0.05 -13.76 -40.42
N THR A 246 -0.92 -14.23 -39.54
CA THR A 246 -1.58 -13.37 -38.52
C THR A 246 -1.36 -13.94 -37.13
N VAL A 247 -1.37 -13.07 -36.11
CA VAL A 247 -1.34 -13.52 -34.71
C VAL A 247 -2.67 -14.19 -34.37
N THR A 248 -2.60 -15.42 -33.91
CA THR A 248 -3.77 -16.23 -33.52
C THR A 248 -3.92 -16.34 -32.00
N SER A 249 -2.82 -16.26 -31.25
CA SER A 249 -2.86 -16.21 -29.78
C SER A 249 -1.73 -15.38 -29.19
N VAL A 250 -2.00 -14.78 -28.07
CA VAL A 250 -1.01 -14.13 -27.18
C VAL A 250 -1.19 -14.70 -25.79
N ASP A 251 -0.21 -15.47 -25.37
CA ASP A 251 -0.19 -16.18 -24.11
C ASP A 251 0.69 -15.44 -23.10
N VAL A 252 0.22 -15.25 -21.89
CA VAL A 252 1.01 -14.67 -20.80
C VAL A 252 1.63 -15.81 -19.99
N THR A 253 2.94 -15.95 -20.07
CA THR A 253 3.68 -16.95 -19.31
C THR A 253 4.05 -16.45 -17.92
N THR A 254 4.39 -15.15 -17.81
CA THR A 254 4.67 -14.47 -16.54
C THR A 254 4.00 -13.13 -16.56
N ALA A 255 3.21 -12.83 -15.53
CA ALA A 255 2.34 -11.65 -15.47
C ALA A 255 3.09 -10.30 -15.43
N GLY A 256 4.32 -10.30 -14.94
CA GLY A 256 5.02 -9.04 -14.67
C GLY A 256 4.37 -8.21 -13.55
N THR A 257 4.92 -7.03 -13.32
CA THR A 257 4.41 -6.08 -12.32
C THR A 257 4.42 -4.65 -12.85
N GLY A 258 3.57 -3.79 -12.32
CA GLY A 258 3.54 -2.36 -12.68
C GLY A 258 2.82 -2.04 -13.98
N TYR A 259 2.07 -2.97 -14.57
CA TYR A 259 1.20 -2.73 -15.72
C TYR A 259 -0.16 -2.21 -15.26
N ALA A 260 -0.76 -1.35 -16.08
CA ALA A 260 -2.09 -0.79 -15.86
C ALA A 260 -2.98 -0.94 -17.10
N ALA A 261 -4.29 -0.88 -16.89
CA ALA A 261 -5.23 -0.82 -18.01
C ALA A 261 -4.99 0.48 -18.81
N GLY A 262 -4.90 0.35 -20.12
CA GLY A 262 -4.52 1.42 -21.04
C GLY A 262 -3.06 1.37 -21.50
N ASP A 263 -2.19 0.61 -20.82
CA ASP A 263 -0.83 0.39 -21.28
C ASP A 263 -0.85 -0.42 -22.59
N THR A 264 0.12 -0.13 -23.46
CA THR A 264 0.29 -0.89 -24.71
C THR A 264 1.55 -1.74 -24.66
N VAL A 265 1.44 -2.97 -25.10
CA VAL A 265 2.58 -3.85 -25.41
C VAL A 265 2.75 -3.88 -26.91
N THR A 266 3.91 -3.47 -27.37
CA THR A 266 4.26 -3.40 -28.79
C THR A 266 5.34 -4.42 -29.14
N VAL A 267 5.09 -5.24 -30.15
CA VAL A 267 6.05 -6.22 -30.66
C VAL A 267 6.36 -5.89 -32.11
N THR A 268 7.65 -5.71 -32.39
CA THR A 268 8.11 -5.28 -33.71
C THR A 268 7.89 -6.36 -34.77
N GLY A 269 7.24 -5.97 -35.87
CA GLY A 269 7.01 -6.82 -37.04
C GLY A 269 8.12 -6.67 -38.08
N SER A 270 8.24 -5.51 -38.69
CA SER A 270 9.16 -5.22 -39.82
C SER A 270 10.63 -5.37 -39.44
N GLY A 271 11.27 -6.43 -39.92
CA GLY A 271 12.67 -6.72 -39.60
C GLY A 271 12.97 -7.06 -38.12
N GLY A 272 11.92 -7.19 -37.29
CA GLY A 272 11.99 -7.48 -35.87
C GLY A 272 11.61 -8.90 -35.48
N VAL A 273 11.01 -9.03 -34.31
CA VAL A 273 10.69 -10.34 -33.67
C VAL A 273 9.79 -11.20 -34.53
N LEU A 274 8.71 -10.63 -35.10
CA LEU A 274 7.72 -11.37 -35.87
C LEU A 274 8.16 -11.63 -37.33
N GLY A 275 9.38 -11.30 -37.68
CA GLY A 275 10.09 -11.72 -38.90
C GLY A 275 9.56 -11.14 -40.21
N GLY A 276 8.45 -10.46 -40.23
CA GLY A 276 7.77 -9.91 -41.41
C GLY A 276 6.78 -8.84 -41.01
N GLY A 277 6.10 -8.30 -42.01
CA GLY A 277 5.09 -7.30 -41.79
C GLY A 277 5.57 -5.85 -41.99
N THR A 278 4.64 -5.01 -42.37
CA THR A 278 4.87 -3.57 -42.58
C THR A 278 4.70 -2.75 -41.28
N GLY A 279 4.21 -3.37 -40.22
CA GLY A 279 3.93 -2.70 -38.95
C GLY A 279 4.18 -3.60 -37.73
N ASN A 280 3.85 -3.08 -36.58
CA ASN A 280 4.01 -3.75 -35.29
C ASN A 280 2.70 -4.42 -34.86
N LEU A 281 2.79 -5.48 -34.06
CA LEU A 281 1.71 -5.97 -33.25
C LEU A 281 1.55 -5.04 -32.06
N VAL A 282 0.34 -4.51 -31.83
CA VAL A 282 0.02 -3.68 -30.66
C VAL A 282 -1.11 -4.34 -29.88
N ILE A 283 -0.88 -4.51 -28.59
CA ILE A 283 -1.84 -5.07 -27.63
C ILE A 283 -2.11 -3.96 -26.61
N THR A 284 -3.37 -3.54 -26.49
CA THR A 284 -3.76 -2.56 -25.46
C THR A 284 -4.39 -3.30 -24.29
N LEU A 285 -3.75 -3.20 -23.15
CA LEU A 285 -4.21 -3.87 -21.93
C LEU A 285 -5.52 -3.25 -21.44
N THR A 286 -6.49 -4.08 -21.17
CA THR A 286 -7.81 -3.70 -20.66
C THR A 286 -7.98 -4.15 -19.21
N ALA A 287 -8.96 -3.61 -18.49
CA ALA A 287 -9.23 -4.01 -17.10
C ALA A 287 -9.51 -5.51 -16.93
N SER A 288 -10.04 -6.16 -17.97
CA SER A 288 -10.31 -7.61 -17.96
C SER A 288 -9.06 -8.48 -18.09
N ASP A 289 -7.94 -7.90 -18.53
CA ASP A 289 -6.68 -8.64 -18.66
C ASP A 289 -5.97 -8.81 -17.31
N PHE A 290 -6.46 -8.13 -16.28
CA PHE A 290 -5.90 -8.19 -14.93
C PHE A 290 -6.76 -9.05 -14.01
N ASN A 291 -6.09 -9.85 -13.20
CA ASN A 291 -6.72 -10.37 -11.99
C ASN A 291 -7.06 -9.19 -11.09
N SER A 292 -8.27 -9.13 -10.60
CA SER A 292 -8.73 -8.11 -9.66
C SER A 292 -8.00 -8.25 -8.32
N GLY A 293 -6.77 -7.76 -8.28
CA GLY A 293 -5.88 -7.81 -7.13
C GLY A 293 -5.28 -9.21 -6.87
N ASN A 294 -3.99 -9.27 -6.61
CA ASN A 294 -3.36 -10.51 -6.16
C ASN A 294 -3.84 -10.86 -4.75
N THR A 295 -4.80 -11.79 -4.65
CA THR A 295 -5.36 -12.23 -3.37
C THR A 295 -4.45 -13.21 -2.62
N TYR A 296 -3.38 -13.68 -3.25
CA TYR A 296 -2.44 -14.67 -2.69
C TYR A 296 -1.15 -14.05 -2.18
N GLY A 297 -0.83 -12.81 -2.59
CA GLY A 297 0.42 -12.13 -2.28
C GLY A 297 0.61 -11.75 -0.82
N SER A 298 1.81 -11.29 -0.51
CA SER A 298 2.25 -10.92 0.83
C SER A 298 2.35 -9.41 1.02
N THR A 299 2.13 -8.96 2.25
CA THR A 299 2.39 -7.58 2.70
C THR A 299 3.24 -7.64 3.96
N ASN A 300 4.36 -6.93 3.96
CA ASN A 300 5.24 -6.84 5.12
C ASN A 300 4.63 -5.93 6.20
N PHE A 301 5.11 -6.07 7.44
CA PHE A 301 4.79 -5.13 8.49
C PHE A 301 5.40 -3.76 8.17
N GLU A 302 4.66 -2.71 8.44
CA GLU A 302 5.14 -1.33 8.26
C GLU A 302 5.85 -0.76 9.51
N ILE A 303 6.16 -1.62 10.47
CA ILE A 303 6.87 -1.29 11.71
C ILE A 303 8.37 -1.44 11.50
N SER A 304 9.17 -0.69 12.25
CA SER A 304 10.63 -0.73 12.20
C SER A 304 11.20 -2.09 12.60
N ASP A 305 12.31 -2.48 11.96
CA ASP A 305 13.03 -3.73 12.29
C ASP A 305 13.45 -3.83 13.77
N SER A 306 13.63 -2.69 14.45
CA SER A 306 13.96 -2.64 15.88
C SER A 306 12.89 -3.30 16.76
N GLN A 307 11.64 -3.30 16.32
CA GLN A 307 10.50 -3.84 17.06
C GLN A 307 10.10 -5.26 16.64
N GLN A 308 10.93 -5.94 15.82
CA GLN A 308 10.62 -7.28 15.35
C GLN A 308 10.42 -8.27 16.51
N THR A 309 11.22 -8.16 17.55
CA THR A 309 11.12 -9.04 18.74
C THR A 309 9.78 -8.83 19.46
N ASP A 310 9.38 -7.58 19.66
CA ASP A 310 8.11 -7.24 20.32
C ASP A 310 6.90 -7.74 19.51
N VAL A 311 6.91 -7.59 18.19
CA VAL A 311 5.88 -8.14 17.30
C VAL A 311 5.78 -9.66 17.44
N ILE A 312 6.91 -10.38 17.45
CA ILE A 312 6.93 -11.84 17.60
C ILE A 312 6.38 -12.25 18.96
N LEU A 313 6.76 -11.57 20.06
CA LEU A 313 6.28 -11.85 21.40
C LEU A 313 4.77 -11.62 21.53
N LYS A 314 4.25 -10.53 21.00
CA LYS A 314 2.81 -10.24 20.98
C LYS A 314 2.03 -11.29 20.19
N ILE A 315 2.53 -11.70 19.01
CA ILE A 315 1.89 -12.76 18.23
C ILE A 315 1.88 -14.08 19.01
N LEU A 316 2.98 -14.44 19.68
CA LEU A 316 3.04 -15.63 20.51
C LEU A 316 2.08 -15.57 21.72
N GLN A 317 1.91 -14.40 22.32
CA GLN A 317 0.95 -14.18 23.39
C GLN A 317 -0.48 -14.47 22.92
N TYR A 318 -0.87 -13.93 21.78
CA TYR A 318 -2.20 -14.20 21.20
C TYR A 318 -2.34 -15.64 20.71
N ALA A 319 -1.31 -16.18 20.08
CA ALA A 319 -1.28 -17.60 19.66
C ALA A 319 -1.39 -18.55 20.87
N GLY A 320 -0.78 -18.20 22.01
CA GLY A 320 -0.92 -18.94 23.26
C GLY A 320 -2.35 -18.98 23.80
N VAL A 321 -3.13 -17.91 23.61
CA VAL A 321 -4.56 -17.90 23.95
C VAL A 321 -5.34 -18.83 23.01
N ILE A 322 -5.09 -18.76 21.70
CA ILE A 322 -5.75 -19.63 20.71
C ILE A 322 -5.44 -21.11 20.99
N ILE A 323 -4.18 -21.42 21.26
CA ILE A 323 -3.73 -22.78 21.56
C ILE A 323 -4.14 -23.20 23.01
N ARG A 324 -4.68 -22.26 23.78
CA ARG A 324 -5.10 -22.45 25.18
C ARG A 324 -3.96 -22.93 26.11
N ASP A 325 -2.76 -22.43 25.86
CA ASP A 325 -1.60 -22.74 26.68
C ASP A 325 -1.23 -21.56 27.59
N PRO A 326 -1.54 -21.66 28.90
CA PRO A 326 -1.27 -20.59 29.85
C PRO A 326 0.22 -20.30 30.05
N SER A 327 1.11 -21.25 29.78
CA SER A 327 2.55 -21.06 29.98
C SER A 327 3.18 -20.20 28.90
N ILE A 328 2.71 -20.29 27.67
CA ILE A 328 3.14 -19.38 26.57
C ILE A 328 2.69 -17.95 26.85
N ILE A 329 1.43 -17.77 27.27
CA ILE A 329 0.88 -16.46 27.62
C ILE A 329 1.69 -15.80 28.72
N GLN A 330 2.00 -16.53 29.79
CA GLN A 330 2.78 -16.00 30.91
C GLN A 330 4.20 -15.63 30.51
N ALA A 331 4.88 -16.47 29.71
CA ALA A 331 6.23 -16.18 29.24
C ALA A 331 6.25 -14.93 28.35
N ALA A 332 5.34 -14.81 27.38
CA ALA A 332 5.25 -13.65 26.50
C ALA A 332 4.90 -12.37 27.26
N GLN A 333 3.99 -12.43 28.24
CA GLN A 333 3.65 -11.28 29.08
C GLN A 333 4.81 -10.80 29.95
N GLN A 334 5.59 -11.71 30.53
CA GLN A 334 6.75 -11.34 31.35
C GLN A 334 7.81 -10.63 30.52
N GLU A 335 8.08 -11.11 29.31
CA GLU A 335 9.06 -10.51 28.40
C GLU A 335 8.61 -9.10 27.95
N LEU A 336 7.37 -8.95 27.54
CA LEU A 336 6.79 -7.65 27.19
C LEU A 336 6.85 -6.63 28.34
N MET A 337 6.52 -7.06 29.56
CA MET A 337 6.62 -6.18 30.74
C MET A 337 8.06 -5.79 31.05
N GLN A 338 9.03 -6.69 30.83
CA GLN A 338 10.44 -6.43 31.05
C GLN A 338 10.99 -5.46 30.01
N ASP A 339 10.61 -5.63 28.75
CA ASP A 339 11.01 -4.73 27.66
C ASP A 339 10.43 -3.32 27.87
N GLN A 340 9.14 -3.21 28.16
CA GLN A 340 8.51 -1.93 28.49
C GLN A 340 9.13 -1.24 29.72
N ALA A 341 9.57 -2.01 30.72
CA ALA A 341 10.24 -1.47 31.90
C ALA A 341 11.66 -0.99 31.58
N ASN A 342 12.36 -1.68 30.68
CA ASN A 342 13.69 -1.28 30.21
C ASN A 342 13.63 -0.05 29.29
N GLU A 343 12.61 0.04 28.46
CA GLU A 343 12.38 1.19 27.59
C GLU A 343 12.02 2.47 28.37
N LYS A 344 11.37 2.35 29.53
CA LYS A 344 10.96 3.49 30.38
C LYS A 344 12.06 3.96 31.36
N ARG A 345 13.23 3.34 31.36
CA ARG A 345 14.41 3.76 32.14
C ARG A 345 15.35 4.62 31.30
#